data_f40e8fba3662649df7e4cf8c1839f348
#
_entry.id   f40e8fba3662649df7e4cf8c1839f348
#
_cell.length_a   1.000
_cell.length_b   1.000
_cell.length_c   1.000
_cell.angle_alpha   90.00
_cell.angle_beta   90.00
_cell.angle_gamma   90.00
#
_symmetry.space_group_name_H-M   'P 1'
#
loop_
_entity.id
_entity.type
_entity.pdbx_description
1 polymer ?
#
loop_
_entity_poly.entity_id
_entity_poly.type
_entity_poly.pdbx_seq_one_letter_code
_entity_poly.pdbx_strand_id
1 'polypeptide(L)'
;MTNIKKVYVELVELLESNQNKKVSSIMDQVLELATTKQSTKNFLTNDNGEVTHVFCYYHKKWEPLAEVEFGKKKHSASGFNSMCKEGVNQWSKQNRDAKKAEAELLDKVASGELAPDDIQSAREQIQAEKSKIVPREDGIGFDSIDELS
;
A
#
# COMPACT_ATOMS: atom_id res chain seq x y z
N MET A 1 -0.79 9.16 34.37
CA MET A 1 -1.55 9.15 33.12
C MET A 1 -1.55 7.75 32.53
N THR A 2 -2.71 7.20 32.31
CA THR A 2 -2.86 5.90 31.63
C THR A 2 -2.64 6.08 30.13
N ASN A 3 -1.65 5.38 29.57
CA ASN A 3 -1.44 5.37 28.12
C ASN A 3 -2.52 4.51 27.43
N ILE A 4 -3.47 5.18 26.79
CA ILE A 4 -4.51 4.52 26.01
C ILE A 4 -3.92 4.16 24.64
N LYS A 5 -4.07 2.89 24.22
CA LYS A 5 -3.67 2.51 22.87
C LYS A 5 -4.42 3.39 21.86
N LYS A 6 -3.69 3.91 20.86
CA LYS A 6 -4.23 4.80 19.82
C LYS A 6 -5.54 4.31 19.21
N VAL A 7 -5.69 3.01 19.06
CA VAL A 7 -6.90 2.38 18.50
C VAL A 7 -8.15 2.54 19.36
N TYR A 8 -8.00 2.80 20.66
CA TYR A 8 -9.12 2.96 21.59
C TYR A 8 -9.41 4.41 21.98
N VAL A 9 -8.62 5.36 21.51
CA VAL A 9 -8.77 6.79 21.90
C VAL A 9 -10.18 7.30 21.58
N GLU A 10 -10.65 7.09 20.35
CA GLU A 10 -11.97 7.53 19.92
C GLU A 10 -13.11 6.86 20.72
N LEU A 11 -12.95 5.59 21.07
CA LEU A 11 -13.92 4.87 21.91
C LEU A 11 -13.97 5.45 23.32
N VAL A 12 -12.82 5.75 23.91
CA VAL A 12 -12.74 6.35 25.26
C VAL A 12 -13.36 7.75 25.25
N GLU A 13 -13.05 8.57 24.26
CA GLU A 13 -13.63 9.91 24.09
C GLU A 13 -15.16 9.85 23.96
N LEU A 14 -15.69 8.89 23.20
CA LEU A 14 -17.12 8.67 23.08
C LEU A 14 -17.75 8.34 24.43
N LEU A 15 -17.15 7.43 25.19
CA LEU A 15 -17.65 7.01 26.49
C LEU A 15 -17.57 8.14 27.52
N GLU A 16 -16.48 8.90 27.54
CA GLU A 16 -16.30 10.07 28.43
C GLU A 16 -17.33 11.16 28.13
N SER A 17 -17.61 11.42 26.88
CA SER A 17 -18.60 12.43 26.45
C SER A 17 -20.04 12.04 26.78
N ASN A 18 -20.30 10.77 27.07
CA ASN A 18 -21.66 10.22 27.28
C ASN A 18 -21.82 9.52 28.64
N GLN A 19 -21.03 9.88 29.65
CA GLN A 19 -21.03 9.24 30.97
C GLN A 19 -22.42 9.13 31.63
N ASN A 20 -23.28 10.07 31.38
CA ASN A 20 -24.63 10.13 31.95
C ASN A 20 -25.68 9.39 31.12
N LYS A 21 -25.30 8.81 30.00
CA LYS A 21 -26.22 8.08 29.11
C LYS A 21 -26.12 6.58 29.34
N LYS A 22 -27.21 5.87 29.14
CA LYS A 22 -27.20 4.40 29.14
C LYS A 22 -26.37 3.92 27.94
N VAL A 23 -25.57 2.89 28.13
CA VAL A 23 -24.74 2.28 27.06
C VAL A 23 -25.59 1.88 25.86
N SER A 24 -26.81 1.39 26.09
CA SER A 24 -27.77 1.03 25.02
C SER A 24 -28.08 2.19 24.07
N SER A 25 -28.01 3.44 24.55
CA SER A 25 -28.32 4.62 23.72
C SER A 25 -27.16 5.03 22.78
N ILE A 26 -25.95 4.53 23.04
CA ILE A 26 -24.74 4.82 22.26
C ILE A 26 -24.16 3.57 21.58
N MET A 27 -24.84 2.42 21.68
CA MET A 27 -24.34 1.15 21.14
C MET A 27 -24.08 1.21 19.64
N ASP A 28 -24.93 1.88 18.86
CA ASP A 28 -24.72 2.01 17.43
C ASP A 28 -23.41 2.75 17.10
N GLN A 29 -23.11 3.81 17.85
CA GLN A 29 -21.85 4.56 17.71
C GLN A 29 -20.65 3.71 18.15
N VAL A 30 -20.77 2.94 19.21
CA VAL A 30 -19.72 2.00 19.66
C VAL A 30 -19.46 0.92 18.60
N LEU A 31 -20.51 0.36 18.03
CA LEU A 31 -20.41 -0.65 16.96
C LEU A 31 -19.77 -0.05 15.69
N GLU A 32 -20.13 1.16 15.33
CA GLU A 32 -19.53 1.86 14.19
C GLU A 32 -18.02 2.02 14.40
N LEU A 33 -17.58 2.48 15.56
CA LEU A 33 -16.15 2.58 15.88
C LEU A 33 -15.43 1.23 15.89
N ALA A 34 -16.11 0.18 16.33
CA ALA A 34 -15.56 -1.17 16.37
C ALA A 34 -15.47 -1.81 14.99
N THR A 35 -16.40 -1.49 14.07
CA THR A 35 -16.47 -2.10 12.74
C THR A 35 -15.67 -1.36 11.66
N THR A 36 -15.50 -0.05 11.78
CA THR A 36 -14.79 0.77 10.78
C THR A 36 -13.28 0.55 10.72
N LYS A 37 -12.70 -0.16 11.69
CA LYS A 37 -11.26 -0.43 11.75
C LYS A 37 -10.89 -1.90 11.52
N GLN A 38 -11.62 -2.59 10.67
CA GLN A 38 -11.05 -3.81 10.10
C GLN A 38 -9.85 -3.42 9.25
N SER A 39 -8.65 -3.78 9.73
CA SER A 39 -7.48 -3.73 8.88
C SER A 39 -7.82 -4.50 7.60
N THR A 40 -7.82 -3.82 6.46
CA THR A 40 -7.97 -4.46 5.16
C THR A 40 -6.84 -5.48 5.03
N LYS A 41 -7.18 -6.75 5.10
CA LYS A 41 -6.19 -7.80 4.85
C LYS A 41 -5.71 -7.69 3.41
N ASN A 42 -4.40 -7.67 3.22
CA ASN A 42 -3.77 -7.63 1.92
C ASN A 42 -3.59 -9.02 1.30
N PHE A 43 -4.27 -10.02 1.83
CA PHE A 43 -4.21 -11.39 1.36
C PHE A 43 -5.53 -12.12 1.63
N LEU A 44 -5.78 -13.14 0.82
CA LEU A 44 -6.93 -14.03 0.96
C LEU A 44 -6.45 -15.44 1.34
N THR A 45 -7.27 -16.13 2.13
CA THR A 45 -7.02 -17.51 2.55
C THR A 45 -8.16 -18.41 2.10
N ASN A 46 -7.84 -19.70 1.90
CA ASN A 46 -8.86 -20.72 1.71
C ASN A 46 -9.41 -21.22 3.06
N ASP A 47 -10.31 -22.18 3.04
CA ASP A 47 -10.93 -22.78 4.24
C ASP A 47 -9.90 -23.45 5.17
N ASN A 48 -8.75 -23.87 4.64
CA ASN A 48 -7.67 -24.47 5.41
C ASN A 48 -6.71 -23.45 6.03
N GLY A 49 -6.95 -22.15 5.81
CA GLY A 49 -6.08 -21.08 6.29
C GLY A 49 -4.83 -20.82 5.43
N GLU A 50 -4.73 -21.46 4.27
CA GLU A 50 -3.62 -21.24 3.34
C GLU A 50 -3.84 -19.98 2.52
N VAL A 51 -2.80 -19.16 2.36
CA VAL A 51 -2.87 -17.95 1.55
C VAL A 51 -2.97 -18.29 0.07
N THR A 52 -4.00 -17.82 -0.59
CA THR A 52 -4.27 -18.08 -2.01
C THR A 52 -3.96 -16.89 -2.91
N HIS A 53 -4.21 -15.68 -2.43
CA HIS A 53 -4.02 -14.43 -3.15
C HIS A 53 -3.36 -13.39 -2.27
N VAL A 54 -2.49 -12.56 -2.86
CA VAL A 54 -1.88 -11.41 -2.20
C VAL A 54 -2.14 -10.16 -3.05
N PHE A 55 -2.49 -9.06 -2.38
CA PHE A 55 -2.59 -7.77 -3.07
C PHE A 55 -1.18 -7.23 -3.33
N CYS A 56 -0.82 -7.15 -4.61
CA CYS A 56 0.47 -6.62 -5.02
C CYS A 56 0.46 -5.09 -4.99
N TYR A 57 1.25 -4.49 -4.11
CA TYR A 57 1.34 -3.03 -3.99
C TYR A 57 1.94 -2.35 -5.22
N TYR A 58 2.73 -3.07 -6.01
CA TYR A 58 3.26 -2.53 -7.25
C TYR A 58 2.18 -2.45 -8.35
N HIS A 59 1.56 -3.61 -8.68
CA HIS A 59 0.54 -3.68 -9.74
C HIS A 59 -0.83 -3.15 -9.31
N LYS A 60 -1.05 -2.97 -8.00
CA LYS A 60 -2.35 -2.58 -7.41
C LYS A 60 -3.47 -3.56 -7.76
N LYS A 61 -3.15 -4.84 -7.76
CA LYS A 61 -4.06 -5.94 -8.08
C LYS A 61 -3.92 -7.10 -7.12
N TRP A 62 -5.01 -7.87 -6.99
CA TRP A 62 -5.01 -9.15 -6.31
C TRP A 62 -4.39 -10.20 -7.24
N GLU A 63 -3.31 -10.80 -6.84
CA GLU A 63 -2.55 -11.75 -7.63
C GLU A 63 -2.56 -13.14 -6.99
N PRO A 64 -2.93 -14.21 -7.75
CA PRO A 64 -2.98 -15.57 -7.23
C PRO A 64 -1.57 -16.15 -7.06
N LEU A 65 -1.29 -16.74 -5.89
CA LEU A 65 0.00 -17.39 -5.62
C LEU A 65 0.26 -18.63 -6.48
N ALA A 66 -0.78 -19.23 -7.04
CA ALA A 66 -0.65 -20.37 -7.95
C ALA A 66 0.00 -20.01 -9.30
N GLU A 67 -0.11 -18.74 -9.71
CA GLU A 67 0.35 -18.26 -11.02
C GLU A 67 1.41 -17.17 -10.90
N VAL A 68 1.49 -16.48 -9.76
CA VAL A 68 2.38 -15.35 -9.53
C VAL A 68 3.33 -15.64 -8.39
N GLU A 69 4.61 -15.41 -8.60
CA GLU A 69 5.63 -15.64 -7.59
C GLU A 69 5.83 -14.43 -6.69
N PHE A 70 5.68 -14.65 -5.38
CA PHE A 70 5.98 -13.68 -4.33
C PHE A 70 7.17 -14.16 -3.50
N GLY A 71 8.05 -13.26 -3.14
CA GLY A 71 9.11 -13.53 -2.17
C GLY A 71 8.53 -13.83 -0.79
N LYS A 72 9.14 -14.74 -0.06
CA LYS A 72 8.73 -15.07 1.32
C LYS A 72 9.24 -14.00 2.30
N LYS A 73 8.38 -13.62 3.22
CA LYS A 73 8.68 -12.66 4.29
C LYS A 73 8.17 -13.19 5.63
N LYS A 74 9.06 -13.77 6.40
CA LYS A 74 8.76 -14.52 7.63
C LYS A 74 7.90 -13.74 8.65
N HIS A 75 8.08 -12.43 8.75
CA HIS A 75 7.39 -11.61 9.75
C HIS A 75 6.17 -10.84 9.22
N SER A 76 5.77 -11.09 7.98
CA SER A 76 4.54 -10.50 7.45
C SER A 76 3.32 -11.35 7.81
N ALA A 77 2.14 -10.73 7.89
CA ALA A 77 0.90 -11.43 8.21
C ALA A 77 0.55 -12.52 7.18
N SER A 78 0.85 -12.30 5.90
CA SER A 78 0.64 -13.29 4.83
C SER A 78 1.73 -14.33 4.72
N GLY A 79 2.92 -14.07 5.26
CA GLY A 79 4.13 -14.88 5.02
C GLY A 79 4.86 -14.54 3.72
N PHE A 80 4.35 -13.57 2.95
CA PHE A 80 4.89 -13.15 1.65
C PHE A 80 5.22 -11.66 1.62
N ASN A 81 6.03 -11.26 0.64
CA ASN A 81 6.30 -9.85 0.38
C ASN A 81 5.02 -9.13 -0.09
N SER A 82 4.96 -7.83 0.11
CA SER A 82 3.84 -6.98 -0.32
C SER A 82 3.78 -6.72 -1.82
N MET A 83 4.83 -7.10 -2.55
CA MET A 83 4.91 -7.02 -4.01
C MET A 83 5.34 -8.38 -4.57
N CYS A 84 4.81 -8.77 -5.73
CA CYS A 84 5.30 -9.94 -6.44
C CYS A 84 6.76 -9.74 -6.90
N LYS A 85 7.45 -10.81 -7.25
CA LYS A 85 8.86 -10.71 -7.69
C LYS A 85 9.04 -9.81 -8.91
N GLU A 86 8.13 -9.87 -9.87
CA GLU A 86 8.12 -8.98 -11.03
C GLU A 86 7.96 -7.52 -10.59
N GLY A 87 7.01 -7.24 -9.68
CA GLY A 87 6.80 -5.90 -9.12
C GLY A 87 8.04 -5.37 -8.40
N VAL A 88 8.72 -6.20 -7.60
CA VAL A 88 9.97 -5.83 -6.92
C VAL A 88 11.06 -5.50 -7.94
N ASN A 89 11.20 -6.30 -8.99
CA ASN A 89 12.20 -6.07 -10.04
C ASN A 89 11.93 -4.77 -10.80
N GLN A 90 10.69 -4.51 -11.19
CA GLN A 90 10.30 -3.28 -11.86
C GLN A 90 10.48 -2.06 -10.96
N TRP A 91 10.04 -2.13 -9.73
CA TRP A 91 10.23 -1.07 -8.75
C TRP A 91 11.71 -0.75 -8.53
N SER A 92 12.54 -1.78 -8.37
CA SER A 92 13.99 -1.61 -8.19
C SER A 92 14.64 -0.99 -9.42
N LYS A 93 14.23 -1.41 -10.63
CA LYS A 93 14.70 -0.83 -11.88
C LYS A 93 14.33 0.65 -11.98
N GLN A 94 13.06 0.98 -11.75
CA GLN A 94 12.57 2.36 -11.81
C GLN A 94 13.28 3.26 -10.79
N ASN A 95 13.57 2.78 -9.59
CA ASN A 95 14.34 3.53 -8.60
C ASN A 95 15.78 3.76 -9.04
N ARG A 96 16.46 2.77 -9.64
CA ARG A 96 17.81 2.94 -10.19
C ARG A 96 17.83 3.93 -11.34
N ASP A 97 16.88 3.81 -12.26
CA ASP A 97 16.76 4.69 -13.42
C ASP A 97 16.48 6.14 -13.00
N ALA A 98 15.60 6.34 -12.01
CA ALA A 98 15.33 7.66 -11.45
C ALA A 98 16.57 8.27 -10.79
N LYS A 99 17.32 7.49 -10.03
CA LYS A 99 18.54 7.94 -9.37
C LYS A 99 19.62 8.35 -10.39
N LYS A 100 19.74 7.61 -11.49
CA LYS A 100 20.62 7.94 -12.60
C LYS A 100 20.17 9.22 -13.29
N ALA A 101 18.88 9.35 -13.58
CA ALA A 101 18.31 10.54 -14.22
C ALA A 101 18.47 11.79 -13.35
N GLU A 102 18.34 11.68 -12.03
CA GLU A 102 18.61 12.80 -11.10
C GLU A 102 20.09 13.23 -11.13
N ALA A 103 21.01 12.26 -11.17
CA ALA A 103 22.44 12.57 -11.28
C ALA A 103 22.78 13.28 -12.61
N GLU A 104 22.22 12.82 -13.73
CA GLU A 104 22.36 13.45 -15.03
C GLU A 104 21.75 14.87 -15.05
N LEU A 105 20.62 15.05 -14.37
CA LEU A 105 20.00 16.38 -14.22
C LEU A 105 20.90 17.35 -13.47
N LEU A 106 21.51 16.91 -12.36
CA LEU A 106 22.45 17.72 -11.58
C LEU A 106 23.68 18.10 -12.40
N ASP A 107 24.21 17.19 -13.21
CA ASP A 107 25.33 17.48 -14.13
C ASP A 107 24.96 18.54 -15.17
N LYS A 108 23.77 18.46 -15.76
CA LYS A 108 23.25 19.43 -16.70
C LYS A 108 23.06 20.83 -16.08
N VAL A 109 22.59 20.85 -14.83
CA VAL A 109 22.48 22.11 -14.08
C VAL A 109 23.86 22.71 -13.81
N ALA A 110 24.80 21.89 -13.37
CA ALA A 110 26.17 22.33 -13.08
C ALA A 110 26.92 22.81 -14.33
N SER A 111 26.69 22.23 -15.51
CA SER A 111 27.28 22.62 -16.78
C SER A 111 26.60 23.82 -17.45
N GLY A 112 25.45 24.27 -16.93
CA GLY A 112 24.65 25.35 -17.50
C GLY A 112 23.84 24.96 -18.75
N GLU A 113 23.77 23.69 -19.10
CA GLU A 113 22.94 23.18 -20.22
C GLU A 113 21.45 23.31 -19.98
N LEU A 114 21.03 23.32 -18.71
CA LEU A 114 19.62 23.38 -18.31
C LEU A 114 19.32 24.69 -17.59
N ALA A 115 18.30 25.41 -18.07
CA ALA A 115 17.82 26.61 -17.41
C ALA A 115 17.16 26.30 -16.07
N PRO A 116 17.26 27.18 -15.05
CA PRO A 116 16.63 27.00 -13.75
C PRO A 116 15.12 26.71 -13.82
N ASP A 117 14.42 27.32 -14.78
CA ASP A 117 12.98 27.16 -14.97
C ASP A 117 12.60 25.73 -15.45
N ASP A 118 13.54 25.05 -16.09
CA ASP A 118 13.31 23.68 -16.61
C ASP A 118 13.60 22.57 -15.58
N ILE A 119 14.24 22.91 -14.46
CA ILE A 119 14.62 21.95 -13.41
C ILE A 119 13.37 21.29 -12.81
N GLN A 120 12.36 22.08 -12.48
CA GLN A 120 11.13 21.57 -11.87
C GLN A 120 10.40 20.59 -12.82
N SER A 121 10.27 20.96 -14.09
CA SER A 121 9.66 20.11 -15.12
C SER A 121 10.41 18.79 -15.28
N ALA A 122 11.74 18.83 -15.31
CA ALA A 122 12.59 17.64 -15.41
C ALA A 122 12.42 16.71 -14.18
N ARG A 123 12.36 17.28 -12.98
CA ARG A 123 12.11 16.50 -11.74
C ARG A 123 10.73 15.85 -11.74
N GLU A 124 9.72 16.54 -12.21
CA GLU A 124 8.35 16.02 -12.34
C GLU A 124 8.30 14.83 -13.30
N GLN A 125 9.03 14.91 -14.42
CA GLN A 125 9.15 13.80 -15.37
C GLN A 125 9.83 12.58 -14.73
N ILE A 126 10.94 12.79 -14.02
CA ILE A 126 11.65 11.71 -13.30
C ILE A 126 10.72 11.05 -12.28
N GLN A 127 9.98 11.85 -11.52
CA GLN A 127 9.03 11.31 -10.54
C GLN A 127 7.86 10.57 -11.19
N ALA A 128 7.34 11.05 -12.31
CA ALA A 128 6.29 10.38 -13.06
C ALA A 128 6.74 9.01 -13.57
N GLU A 129 7.92 8.91 -14.15
CA GLU A 129 8.49 7.64 -14.62
C GLU A 129 8.78 6.68 -13.45
N LYS A 130 9.28 7.19 -12.32
CA LYS A 130 9.52 6.42 -11.12
C LYS A 130 8.25 5.81 -10.54
N SER A 131 7.15 6.54 -10.60
CA SER A 131 5.86 6.17 -10.03
C SER A 131 4.95 5.40 -10.99
N LYS A 132 5.34 5.26 -12.23
CA LYS A 132 4.55 4.60 -13.27
C LYS A 132 4.40 3.11 -12.96
N ILE A 133 3.17 2.62 -13.01
CA ILE A 133 2.88 1.19 -12.87
C ILE A 133 3.02 0.53 -14.25
N VAL A 134 3.94 -0.42 -14.36
CA VAL A 134 4.08 -1.27 -15.54
C VAL A 134 3.18 -2.49 -15.33
N PRO A 135 2.09 -2.66 -16.12
CA PRO A 135 1.19 -3.79 -15.95
C PRO A 135 1.89 -5.11 -16.29
N ARG A 136 1.37 -6.20 -15.74
CA ARG A 136 1.83 -7.54 -16.08
C ARG A 136 1.48 -7.86 -17.54
N GLU A 137 2.42 -8.41 -18.29
CA GLU A 137 2.23 -8.83 -19.69
C GLU A 137 1.23 -9.99 -19.82
N ASP A 138 1.18 -10.86 -18.79
CA ASP A 138 0.28 -12.01 -18.77
C ASP A 138 -1.19 -11.66 -18.42
N GLY A 139 -1.43 -10.42 -17.99
CA GLY A 139 -2.76 -9.95 -17.62
C GLY A 139 -3.34 -10.58 -16.35
N ILE A 140 -2.54 -11.32 -15.58
CA ILE A 140 -2.96 -11.97 -14.34
C ILE A 140 -3.18 -10.92 -13.26
N GLY A 141 -4.26 -11.07 -12.49
CA GLY A 141 -4.61 -10.20 -11.38
C GLY A 141 -6.01 -9.60 -11.51
N PHE A 142 -6.59 -9.25 -10.38
CA PHE A 142 -7.95 -8.75 -10.25
C PHE A 142 -7.94 -7.40 -9.53
N ASP A 143 -8.79 -6.48 -9.98
CA ASP A 143 -8.90 -5.17 -9.35
C ASP A 143 -9.69 -5.23 -8.04
N SER A 144 -10.64 -6.13 -7.94
CA SER A 144 -11.51 -6.30 -6.78
C SER A 144 -11.62 -7.77 -6.35
N ILE A 145 -11.79 -7.98 -5.03
CA ILE A 145 -12.08 -9.30 -4.45
C ILE A 145 -13.39 -9.88 -5.01
N ASP A 146 -14.34 -9.01 -5.37
CA ASP A 146 -15.64 -9.43 -5.89
C ASP A 146 -15.52 -10.18 -7.23
N GLU A 147 -14.46 -9.94 -7.98
CA GLU A 147 -14.18 -10.65 -9.24
C GLU A 147 -13.79 -12.12 -9.02
N LEU A 148 -13.45 -12.50 -7.78
CA LEU A 148 -13.04 -13.85 -7.39
C LEU A 148 -14.19 -14.75 -6.95
N SER A 149 -15.38 -14.21 -6.81
CA SER A 149 -16.58 -14.93 -6.39
C SER A 149 -17.37 -15.51 -7.57
#